data_808cb61db78bf080933c04d2e2c000f7
#
_entry.id   808cb61db78bf080933c04d2e2c000f7
#
_cell.length_a   1.000
_cell.length_b   1.000
_cell.length_c   1.000
_cell.angle_alpha   90.00
_cell.angle_beta   90.00
_cell.angle_gamma   90.00
#
_symmetry.space_group_name_H-M   'P 1'
#
loop_
_entity.id
_entity.type
_entity.pdbx_description
1 polymer ?
#
loop_
_entity_poly.entity_id
_entity_poly.type
_entity_poly.pdbx_seq_one_letter_code
_entity_poly.pdbx_strand_id
1 'polypeptide(L)' 'MSEEGNTFVLYEDIGDGYRWRLRSPTGETLAASPQGYREKASCEAEMRAAMADHPGAKVLDATVAGEPG' A
#
# COMPACT_ATOMS: atom_id res chain seq x y z
N MET A 1 1.00 20.71 -4.47
CA MET A 1 0.32 19.74 -5.33
C MET A 1 -0.50 18.79 -4.50
N SER A 2 -1.59 18.40 -5.05
CA SER A 2 -2.50 17.54 -4.35
C SER A 2 -2.07 16.09 -4.43
N GLU A 3 -2.26 15.35 -3.35
CA GLU A 3 -2.03 13.92 -3.34
C GLU A 3 -3.28 13.15 -3.76
N GLU A 4 -4.32 13.86 -4.12
CA GLU A 4 -5.55 13.21 -4.55
C GLU A 4 -5.28 12.33 -5.75
N GLY A 5 -5.80 11.13 -5.72
CA GLY A 5 -5.56 10.21 -6.79
C GLY A 5 -4.40 9.27 -6.55
N ASN A 6 -3.49 9.63 -5.66
CA ASN A 6 -2.47 8.68 -5.23
C ASN A 6 -3.12 7.66 -4.32
N THR A 7 -2.67 6.42 -4.42
CA THR A 7 -3.30 5.34 -3.68
C THR A 7 -2.23 4.44 -3.09
N PHE A 8 -2.31 4.24 -1.78
CA PHE A 8 -1.55 3.19 -1.13
C PHE A 8 -2.25 1.87 -1.36
N VAL A 9 -1.55 0.91 -1.89
CA VAL A 9 -2.10 -0.42 -2.14
C VAL A 9 -1.40 -1.40 -1.20
N LEU A 10 -2.18 -2.04 -0.35
CA LEU A 10 -1.70 -3.07 0.55
C LEU A 10 -2.02 -4.41 -0.10
N TYR A 11 -1.02 -5.23 -0.32
CA TYR A 11 -1.23 -6.49 -1.02
C TYR A 11 -0.36 -7.58 -0.43
N GLU A 12 -0.69 -8.81 -0.75
CA GLU A 12 0.08 -9.94 -0.30
C GLU A 12 0.87 -10.51 -1.46
N ASP A 13 2.18 -10.63 -1.26
CA ASP A 13 3.08 -11.20 -2.25
C ASP A 13 3.39 -12.62 -1.82
N ILE A 14 3.21 -13.57 -2.71
CA ILE A 14 3.36 -14.96 -2.35
C ILE A 14 4.75 -15.26 -1.79
N GLY A 15 5.76 -14.64 -2.32
CA GLY A 15 7.12 -14.93 -1.86
C GLY A 15 7.56 -14.12 -0.67
N ASP A 16 7.02 -12.92 -0.52
CA ASP A 16 7.53 -11.96 0.45
C ASP A 16 6.58 -11.62 1.58
N GLY A 17 5.35 -12.08 1.54
CA GLY A 17 4.37 -11.73 2.53
C GLY A 17 3.64 -10.45 2.17
N TYR A 18 3.34 -9.63 3.16
CA TYR A 18 2.54 -8.44 2.92
C TYR A 18 3.43 -7.27 2.56
N ARG A 19 2.99 -6.51 1.55
CA ARG A 19 3.73 -5.34 1.08
C ARG A 19 2.75 -4.23 0.76
N TRP A 20 3.28 -3.02 0.64
CA TRP A 20 2.47 -1.87 0.22
C TRP A 20 3.25 -1.07 -0.80
N ARG A 21 2.51 -0.32 -1.58
CA ARG A 21 3.12 0.64 -2.50
C ARG A 21 2.18 1.80 -2.70
N LEU A 22 2.75 2.94 -3.09
CA LEU A 22 2.00 4.14 -3.38
C LEU A 22 2.03 4.33 -4.89
N ARG A 23 0.84 4.43 -5.48
CA ARG A 23 0.71 4.57 -6.92
C ARG A 23 0.07 5.89 -7.26
N SER A 24 0.52 6.49 -8.36
CA SER A 24 -0.09 7.69 -8.89
C SER A 24 -1.33 7.33 -9.69
N PRO A 25 -2.15 8.34 -10.03
CA PRO A 25 -3.32 8.08 -10.87
C PRO A 25 -2.98 7.50 -12.23
N THR A 26 -1.77 7.72 -12.70
CA THR A 26 -1.35 7.19 -13.99
C THR A 26 -0.73 5.81 -13.87
N GLY A 27 -0.64 5.27 -12.67
CA GLY A 27 -0.16 3.91 -12.49
C GLY A 27 1.29 3.79 -12.10
N GLU A 28 1.98 4.91 -11.93
CA GLU A 28 3.38 4.87 -11.54
C GLU A 28 3.53 4.55 -10.06
N THR A 29 4.54 3.77 -9.72
CA THR A 29 4.84 3.49 -8.33
C THR A 29 5.72 4.60 -7.80
N LEU A 30 5.20 5.35 -6.83
CA LEU A 30 5.89 6.48 -6.26
C LEU A 30 6.71 6.08 -5.05
N ALA A 31 6.27 5.07 -4.33
CA ALA A 31 6.96 4.57 -3.15
C ALA A 31 6.51 3.15 -2.91
N ALA A 32 7.28 2.41 -2.14
CA ALA A 32 6.93 1.02 -1.85
C ALA A 32 7.56 0.63 -0.53
N SER A 33 7.03 -0.45 0.06
CA SER A 33 7.60 -0.95 1.29
C SER A 33 9.02 -1.44 1.02
N PRO A 34 9.92 -1.22 1.97
CA PRO A 34 11.31 -1.66 1.78
C PRO A 34 11.46 -3.17 1.84
N GLN A 35 10.48 -3.85 2.35
CA GLN A 35 10.56 -5.30 2.52
C GLN A 35 9.15 -5.86 2.61
N GLY A 36 9.05 -7.17 2.54
CA GLY A 36 7.81 -7.84 2.82
C GLY A 36 7.67 -8.06 4.31
N TYR A 37 6.45 -8.11 4.78
CA TYR A 37 6.15 -8.29 6.19
C TYR A 37 5.42 -9.60 6.39
N ARG A 38 5.77 -10.29 7.44
CA ARG A 38 5.16 -11.57 7.73
C ARG A 38 3.70 -11.41 8.11
N GLU A 39 3.38 -10.34 8.79
CA GLU A 39 2.03 -10.11 9.26
C GLU A 39 1.44 -8.86 8.63
N LYS A 40 0.16 -8.96 8.31
CA LYS A 40 -0.52 -7.83 7.70
C LYS A 40 -0.49 -6.59 8.59
N ALA A 41 -0.65 -6.80 9.90
CA ALA A 41 -0.67 -5.67 10.83
C ALA A 41 0.64 -4.90 10.82
N SER A 42 1.75 -5.60 10.69
CA SER A 42 3.05 -4.94 10.63
C SER A 42 3.19 -4.11 9.37
N CYS A 43 2.77 -4.68 8.24
CA CYS A 43 2.83 -3.97 6.98
C CYS A 43 1.93 -2.75 7.01
N GLU A 44 0.75 -2.92 7.55
CA GLU A 44 -0.20 -1.82 7.62
C GLU A 44 0.33 -0.68 8.50
N ALA A 45 0.98 -1.02 9.60
CA ALA A 45 1.55 0.00 10.47
C ALA A 45 2.61 0.82 9.76
N GLU A 46 3.45 0.15 8.98
CA GLU A 46 4.48 0.86 8.23
C GLU A 46 3.86 1.70 7.13
N MET A 47 2.83 1.19 6.48
CA MET A 47 2.14 1.96 5.47
C MET A 47 1.52 3.22 6.06
N ARG A 48 0.93 3.10 7.25
CA ARG A 48 0.32 4.25 7.89
C ARG A 48 1.36 5.31 8.26
N ALA A 49 2.56 4.88 8.63
CA ALA A 49 3.64 5.83 8.89
C ALA A 49 3.99 6.58 7.61
N ALA A 50 4.01 5.89 6.47
CA ALA A 50 4.29 6.55 5.21
C ALA A 50 3.14 7.47 4.80
N MET A 51 1.92 7.15 5.21
CA MET A 51 0.77 7.96 4.88
C MET A 51 0.86 9.36 5.48
N ALA A 52 1.63 9.52 6.54
CA ALA A 52 1.82 10.84 7.13
C ALA A 52 2.48 11.79 6.16
N ASP A 53 3.26 11.28 5.23
CA ASP A 53 3.92 12.10 4.23
C ASP A 53 3.06 12.32 2.99
N HIS A 54 1.90 11.67 2.93
CA HIS A 54 1.04 11.75 1.75
C HIS A 54 -0.41 11.88 2.20
N PRO A 55 -0.75 12.99 2.84
CA PRO A 55 -2.03 13.11 3.54
C PRO A 55 -3.27 13.04 2.65
N GLY A 56 -3.12 13.25 1.36
CA GLY A 56 -4.29 13.18 0.49
C GLY A 56 -4.48 11.85 -0.20
N ALA A 57 -3.61 10.89 0.08
CA ALA A 57 -3.67 9.61 -0.62
C ALA A 57 -4.76 8.72 -0.07
N LYS A 58 -5.27 7.85 -0.94
CA LYS A 58 -6.28 6.87 -0.56
C LYS A 58 -5.60 5.57 -0.19
N VAL A 59 -6.38 4.66 0.38
CA VAL A 59 -5.88 3.33 0.74
C VAL A 59 -6.75 2.27 0.11
N LEU A 60 -6.11 1.32 -0.53
CA LEU A 60 -6.78 0.15 -1.10
C LEU A 60 -6.18 -1.09 -0.47
N ASP A 61 -7.02 -1.86 0.22
CA ASP A 61 -6.59 -3.11 0.84
C ASP A 61 -6.88 -4.25 -0.12
N ALA A 62 -5.90 -4.58 -0.93
CA ALA A 62 -6.06 -5.62 -1.94
C ALA A 62 -5.99 -7.02 -1.34
N THR A 63 -5.57 -7.14 -0.09
CA THR A 63 -5.53 -8.46 0.54
C THR A 63 -6.93 -8.98 0.78
N VAL A 64 -7.85 -8.08 1.09
CA VAL A 64 -9.24 -8.47 1.31
C VAL A 64 -9.97 -8.61 -0.01
N ALA A 65 -9.75 -7.64 -0.87
CA ALA A 65 -10.47 -7.63 -2.14
C ALA A 65 -10.08 -8.79 -3.04
N GLY A 66 -8.95 -9.38 -2.78
CA GLY A 66 -8.51 -10.50 -3.58
C GLY A 66 -9.32 -11.75 -3.35
N GLU A 67 -10.22 -11.70 -2.45
CA GLU A 67 -11.02 -12.83 -2.10
C GLU A 67 -12.09 -13.06 -3.15
N PRO A 68 -11.89 -13.94 -4.05
CA PRO A 68 -12.86 -14.09 -5.13
C PRO A 68 -14.14 -14.75 -4.69
N GLY A 69 -14.18 -15.16 -3.52
CA GLY A 69 -15.40 -15.80 -3.04
C GLY A 69 -15.70 -17.08 -3.75
#